data_76d3a7acc920beff71ba1a440f0a5862
#
_entry.id   76d3a7acc920beff71ba1a440f0a5862
#
_cell.length_a   1.000
_cell.length_b   1.000
_cell.length_c   1.000
_cell.angle_alpha   90.00
_cell.angle_beta   90.00
_cell.angle_gamma   90.00
#
_symmetry.space_group_name_H-M   'P 1'
#
loop_
_entity.id
_entity.type
_entity.pdbx_description
1 polymer ?
#
loop_
_entity_poly.entity_id
_entity_poly.type
_entity_poly.pdbx_seq_one_letter_code
_entity_poly.pdbx_strand_id
1 'polypeptide(L)'
;MGFGMATNLIKTKHSVTGFDVWAPTLERFLAVGGQTATTPREVVKDAKYVVFMVATAAQIQTALFDEETGAIHELPRNVTVILCSTGPPEYVPAIRALLDSKYGRQDVEVVDAPVSGGTIRAANGTLTILASGPESALSAARPVLDAMAGKNLHIIPGGLGAGTKVKMVHQVLAGIHVTMTAEAMGFAAALGLNTRDVFEAVKKSESESWMFGNRVPHMLEDDKTVYSALNIIVKDMVSLLEVWEGRGKDEC
;
A
#
# COMPACT_ATOMS: atom_id res chain seq x y z
N MET A 1 3.62 3.19 -6.76
CA MET A 1 2.15 3.01 -6.56
C MET A 1 1.45 4.34 -6.36
N GLY A 2 1.91 5.19 -5.45
CA GLY A 2 1.28 6.50 -5.17
C GLY A 2 1.00 7.35 -6.41
N PHE A 3 1.95 7.43 -7.34
CA PHE A 3 1.75 8.10 -8.63
C PHE A 3 0.55 7.56 -9.40
N GLY A 4 0.42 6.22 -9.52
CA GLY A 4 -0.73 5.61 -10.21
C GLY A 4 -2.06 5.89 -9.51
N MET A 5 -2.10 5.83 -8.18
CA MET A 5 -3.28 6.17 -7.37
C MET A 5 -3.68 7.64 -7.60
N ALA A 6 -2.73 8.57 -7.50
CA ALA A 6 -2.95 10.00 -7.71
C ALA A 6 -3.44 10.32 -9.14
N THR A 7 -2.82 9.72 -10.14
CA THR A 7 -3.22 9.86 -11.54
C THR A 7 -4.64 9.32 -11.78
N ASN A 8 -4.99 8.19 -11.15
CA ASN A 8 -6.34 7.65 -11.24
C ASN A 8 -7.38 8.57 -10.57
N LEU A 9 -7.05 9.17 -9.43
CA LEU A 9 -7.91 10.15 -8.77
C LEU A 9 -8.17 11.37 -9.66
N ILE A 10 -7.17 11.87 -10.40
CA ILE A 10 -7.37 12.94 -11.40
C ILE A 10 -8.35 12.50 -12.48
N LYS A 11 -8.20 11.27 -13.02
CA LYS A 11 -9.11 10.72 -14.05
C LYS A 11 -10.56 10.64 -13.55
N THR A 12 -10.75 10.41 -12.26
CA THR A 12 -12.07 10.40 -11.60
C THR A 12 -12.52 11.77 -11.09
N LYS A 13 -11.89 12.85 -11.61
CA LYS A 13 -12.23 14.27 -11.39
C LYS A 13 -12.00 14.78 -9.97
N HIS A 14 -11.07 14.19 -9.23
CA HIS A 14 -10.56 14.77 -7.99
C HIS A 14 -9.45 15.79 -8.31
N SER A 15 -9.43 16.92 -7.61
CA SER A 15 -8.26 17.79 -7.57
C SER A 15 -7.22 17.12 -6.65
N VAL A 16 -6.01 16.91 -7.15
CA VAL A 16 -4.97 16.18 -6.41
C VAL A 16 -3.69 16.99 -6.38
N THR A 17 -3.23 17.29 -5.18
CA THR A 17 -1.89 17.83 -4.92
C THR A 17 -1.02 16.70 -4.36
N GLY A 18 0.17 16.50 -4.92
CA GLY A 18 1.09 15.43 -4.53
C GLY A 18 2.39 15.96 -3.95
N PHE A 19 2.94 15.18 -3.02
CA PHE A 19 4.31 15.33 -2.53
C PHE A 19 5.04 13.99 -2.65
N ASP A 20 6.27 14.03 -3.12
CA ASP A 20 7.20 12.90 -3.15
C ASP A 20 8.63 13.43 -2.95
N VAL A 21 9.46 12.68 -2.26
CA VAL A 21 10.88 13.02 -2.08
C VAL A 21 11.69 12.86 -3.38
N TRP A 22 11.14 12.16 -4.38
CA TRP A 22 11.74 11.91 -5.68
C TRP A 22 11.21 12.91 -6.72
N ALA A 23 11.95 13.99 -6.95
CA ALA A 23 11.55 15.08 -7.84
C ALA A 23 11.05 14.65 -9.24
N PRO A 24 11.65 13.65 -9.95
CA PRO A 24 11.12 13.20 -11.23
C PRO A 24 9.69 12.64 -11.17
N THR A 25 9.22 12.14 -10.02
CA THR A 25 7.81 11.75 -9.84
C THR A 25 6.90 12.97 -9.86
N LEU A 26 7.32 14.07 -9.23
CA LEU A 26 6.55 15.33 -9.20
C LEU A 26 6.46 15.96 -10.58
N GLU A 27 7.55 15.98 -11.34
CA GLU A 27 7.57 16.48 -12.74
C GLU A 27 6.60 15.69 -13.63
N ARG A 28 6.61 14.36 -13.53
CA ARG A 28 5.67 13.50 -14.25
C ARG A 28 4.23 13.73 -13.80
N PHE A 29 4.02 14.05 -12.51
CA PHE A 29 2.69 14.28 -11.97
C PHE A 29 2.11 15.62 -12.46
N LEU A 30 2.92 16.66 -12.53
CA LEU A 30 2.55 17.94 -13.17
C LEU A 30 2.15 17.73 -14.65
N ALA A 31 2.91 16.92 -15.39
CA ALA A 31 2.64 16.65 -16.80
C ALA A 31 1.30 15.96 -17.06
N VAL A 32 0.72 15.28 -16.08
CA VAL A 32 -0.61 14.62 -16.18
C VAL A 32 -1.73 15.44 -15.53
N GLY A 33 -1.49 16.72 -15.21
CA GLY A 33 -2.47 17.64 -14.66
C GLY A 33 -2.62 17.64 -13.15
N GLY A 34 -1.68 17.01 -12.43
CA GLY A 34 -1.60 17.10 -10.98
C GLY A 34 -1.01 18.43 -10.51
N GLN A 35 -1.21 18.75 -9.24
CA GLN A 35 -0.56 19.83 -8.54
C GLN A 35 0.52 19.25 -7.62
N THR A 36 1.57 20.02 -7.31
CA THR A 36 2.64 19.58 -6.43
C THR A 36 2.92 20.56 -5.32
N ALA A 37 3.44 20.06 -4.21
CA ALA A 37 3.95 20.85 -3.11
C ALA A 37 5.37 20.39 -2.76
N THR A 38 6.11 21.21 -2.02
CA THR A 38 7.52 20.94 -1.68
C THR A 38 7.68 20.25 -0.33
N THR A 39 6.64 20.26 0.50
CA THR A 39 6.63 19.62 1.82
C THR A 39 5.30 18.92 2.11
N PRO A 40 5.27 17.95 3.04
CA PRO A 40 4.03 17.37 3.55
C PRO A 40 3.10 18.42 4.19
N ARG A 41 3.66 19.46 4.79
CA ARG A 41 2.92 20.58 5.38
C ARG A 41 2.14 21.36 4.32
N GLU A 42 2.76 21.65 3.19
CA GLU A 42 2.14 22.43 2.12
C GLU A 42 1.04 21.65 1.38
N VAL A 43 1.28 20.36 1.15
CA VAL A 43 0.38 19.50 0.33
C VAL A 43 -1.01 19.35 0.94
N VAL A 44 -1.16 19.53 2.25
CA VAL A 44 -2.42 19.26 2.97
C VAL A 44 -3.32 20.47 3.18
N LYS A 45 -2.87 21.70 2.90
CA LYS A 45 -3.55 22.95 3.32
C LYS A 45 -5.05 23.02 3.02
N ASP A 46 -5.47 22.54 1.85
CA ASP A 46 -6.87 22.59 1.44
C ASP A 46 -7.45 21.18 1.21
N ALA A 47 -6.80 20.17 1.79
CA ALA A 47 -7.17 18.79 1.55
C ALA A 47 -8.41 18.38 2.36
N LYS A 48 -9.40 17.79 1.70
CA LYS A 48 -10.47 17.04 2.35
C LYS A 48 -10.03 15.62 2.71
N TYR A 49 -9.14 15.06 1.93
CA TYR A 49 -8.59 13.73 2.09
C TYR A 49 -7.07 13.78 1.98
N VAL A 50 -6.37 13.09 2.86
CA VAL A 50 -4.90 12.96 2.82
C VAL A 50 -4.55 11.47 2.73
N VAL A 51 -3.94 11.06 1.62
CA VAL A 51 -3.58 9.67 1.36
C VAL A 51 -2.07 9.49 1.53
N PHE A 52 -1.67 8.64 2.47
CA PHE A 52 -0.27 8.25 2.64
C PHE A 52 0.00 6.92 1.93
N MET A 53 0.89 6.94 0.94
CA MET A 53 1.35 5.78 0.19
C MET A 53 2.87 5.78 0.07
N VAL A 54 3.55 5.61 1.18
CA VAL A 54 5.01 5.55 1.33
C VAL A 54 5.47 4.13 1.67
N ALA A 55 6.78 3.89 1.70
CA ALA A 55 7.29 2.52 1.86
C ALA A 55 7.18 1.98 3.29
N THR A 56 7.26 2.85 4.32
CA THR A 56 7.33 2.42 5.72
C THR A 56 6.41 3.24 6.64
N ALA A 57 6.02 2.67 7.79
CA ALA A 57 5.31 3.37 8.85
C ALA A 57 6.12 4.57 9.40
N ALA A 58 7.44 4.45 9.51
CA ALA A 58 8.32 5.53 9.95
C ALA A 58 8.26 6.74 8.99
N GLN A 59 8.18 6.49 7.68
CA GLN A 59 8.01 7.57 6.70
C GLN A 59 6.65 8.28 6.85
N ILE A 60 5.58 7.55 7.22
CA ILE A 60 4.29 8.18 7.55
C ILE A 60 4.45 9.08 8.77
N GLN A 61 5.10 8.58 9.84
CA GLN A 61 5.32 9.38 11.05
C GLN A 61 6.10 10.67 10.75
N THR A 62 7.18 10.57 9.97
CA THR A 62 7.93 11.77 9.54
C THR A 62 7.06 12.71 8.71
N ALA A 63 6.39 12.22 7.66
CA ALA A 63 5.57 13.06 6.80
C ALA A 63 4.38 13.70 7.53
N LEU A 64 3.86 13.03 8.58
CA LEU A 64 2.73 13.57 9.35
C LEU A 64 3.19 14.48 10.50
N PHE A 65 4.26 14.14 11.22
CA PHE A 65 4.60 14.74 12.52
C PHE A 65 5.97 15.43 12.59
N ASP A 66 6.73 15.55 11.50
CA ASP A 66 7.99 16.30 11.49
C ASP A 66 7.78 17.72 12.04
N GLU A 67 8.72 18.20 12.85
CA GLU A 67 8.57 19.47 13.60
C GLU A 67 8.48 20.71 12.71
N GLU A 68 9.06 20.69 11.52
CA GLU A 68 9.09 21.83 10.60
C GLU A 68 8.17 21.63 9.39
N THR A 69 8.23 20.45 8.80
CA THR A 69 7.62 20.14 7.49
C THR A 69 6.43 19.19 7.56
N GLY A 70 6.11 18.67 8.75
CA GLY A 70 5.05 17.69 8.95
C GLY A 70 3.66 18.23 8.60
N ALA A 71 2.85 17.38 8.02
CA ALA A 71 1.48 17.69 7.60
C ALA A 71 0.61 18.21 8.78
N ILE A 72 0.90 17.78 10.00
CA ILE A 72 0.12 18.14 11.20
C ILE A 72 -0.04 19.65 11.40
N HIS A 73 0.94 20.46 10.96
CA HIS A 73 0.95 21.91 11.15
C HIS A 73 -0.09 22.66 10.32
N GLU A 74 -0.50 22.10 9.17
CA GLU A 74 -1.49 22.72 8.27
C GLU A 74 -2.64 21.75 7.94
N LEU A 75 -2.74 20.65 8.69
CA LEU A 75 -3.78 19.64 8.46
C LEU A 75 -5.17 20.25 8.74
N PRO A 76 -6.07 20.30 7.75
CA PRO A 76 -7.39 20.92 7.91
C PRO A 76 -8.22 20.28 9.01
N ARG A 77 -9.22 21.03 9.52
CA ARG A 77 -10.20 20.47 10.45
C ARG A 77 -11.10 19.46 9.74
N ASN A 78 -11.49 18.41 10.47
CA ASN A 78 -12.39 17.34 9.99
C ASN A 78 -11.87 16.65 8.71
N VAL A 79 -10.55 16.64 8.49
CA VAL A 79 -9.92 15.95 7.35
C VAL A 79 -9.95 14.44 7.57
N THR A 80 -10.04 13.69 6.47
CA THR A 80 -9.90 12.23 6.50
C THR A 80 -8.50 11.81 6.05
N VAL A 81 -7.76 11.17 6.95
CA VAL A 81 -6.43 10.61 6.71
C VAL A 81 -6.57 9.11 6.36
N ILE A 82 -6.06 8.73 5.20
CA ILE A 82 -6.14 7.37 4.65
C ILE A 82 -4.72 6.80 4.59
N LEU A 83 -4.43 5.78 5.39
CA LEU A 83 -3.13 5.16 5.53
C LEU A 83 -3.05 3.90 4.66
N CYS A 84 -2.39 4.00 3.49
CA CYS A 84 -2.32 2.93 2.49
C CYS A 84 -1.03 2.09 2.55
N SER A 85 -0.05 2.49 3.36
CA SER A 85 1.22 1.78 3.51
C SER A 85 1.07 0.51 4.34
N THR A 86 1.91 -0.50 4.09
CA THR A 86 2.00 -1.70 4.93
C THR A 86 3.02 -1.47 6.04
N GLY A 87 2.62 -1.74 7.28
CA GLY A 87 3.45 -1.65 8.48
C GLY A 87 3.02 -2.64 9.56
N PRO A 88 3.63 -2.59 10.75
CA PRO A 88 3.17 -3.37 11.91
C PRO A 88 1.71 -3.01 12.27
N PRO A 89 0.89 -3.94 12.80
CA PRO A 89 -0.53 -3.67 13.07
C PRO A 89 -0.79 -2.51 14.02
N GLU A 90 0.17 -2.24 14.88
CA GLU A 90 0.09 -1.22 15.95
C GLU A 90 0.31 0.21 15.42
N TYR A 91 0.86 0.38 14.20
CA TYR A 91 1.25 1.71 13.72
C TYR A 91 0.04 2.63 13.49
N VAL A 92 -1.09 2.09 13.01
CA VAL A 92 -2.29 2.91 12.76
C VAL A 92 -2.95 3.36 14.07
N PRO A 93 -3.19 2.46 15.06
CA PRO A 93 -3.61 2.88 16.39
C PRO A 93 -2.66 3.88 17.06
N ALA A 94 -1.34 3.72 16.89
CA ALA A 94 -0.36 4.64 17.44
C ALA A 94 -0.45 6.04 16.81
N ILE A 95 -0.66 6.14 15.48
CA ILE A 95 -0.91 7.43 14.80
C ILE A 95 -2.18 8.08 15.36
N ARG A 96 -3.26 7.34 15.54
CA ARG A 96 -4.49 7.87 16.14
C ARG A 96 -4.25 8.40 17.55
N ALA A 97 -3.55 7.63 18.37
CA ALA A 97 -3.23 8.01 19.73
C ALA A 97 -2.37 9.30 19.79
N LEU A 98 -1.40 9.46 18.88
CA LEU A 98 -0.60 10.68 18.78
C LEU A 98 -1.44 11.89 18.36
N LEU A 99 -2.31 11.74 17.38
CA LEU A 99 -3.23 12.78 16.95
C LEU A 99 -4.11 13.25 18.12
N ASP A 100 -4.61 12.32 18.93
CA ASP A 100 -5.49 12.63 20.07
C ASP A 100 -4.73 13.26 21.24
N SER A 101 -3.65 12.63 21.68
CA SER A 101 -3.01 12.97 22.96
C SER A 101 -2.01 14.11 22.84
N LYS A 102 -1.20 14.12 21.78
CA LYS A 102 -0.13 15.13 21.60
C LYS A 102 -0.62 16.37 20.84
N TYR A 103 -1.48 16.16 19.84
CA TYR A 103 -1.87 17.24 18.93
C TYR A 103 -3.32 17.74 19.11
N GLY A 104 -4.13 17.08 19.97
CA GLY A 104 -5.53 17.46 20.22
C GLY A 104 -6.41 17.42 18.98
N ARG A 105 -6.12 16.47 18.04
CA ARG A 105 -6.76 16.37 16.73
C ARG A 105 -7.75 15.22 16.67
N GLN A 106 -8.69 15.17 17.64
CA GLN A 106 -9.81 14.23 17.66
C GLN A 106 -10.77 14.43 16.46
N ASP A 107 -10.73 15.61 15.85
CA ASP A 107 -11.49 15.97 14.65
C ASP A 107 -11.04 15.26 13.37
N VAL A 108 -9.84 14.69 13.35
CA VAL A 108 -9.29 13.98 12.19
C VAL A 108 -9.85 12.56 12.13
N GLU A 109 -10.49 12.23 11.02
CA GLU A 109 -10.88 10.85 10.73
C GLU A 109 -9.69 10.05 10.22
N VAL A 110 -9.47 8.84 10.72
CA VAL A 110 -8.36 7.96 10.29
C VAL A 110 -8.90 6.65 9.75
N VAL A 111 -8.43 6.27 8.56
CA VAL A 111 -8.74 4.99 7.91
C VAL A 111 -7.44 4.22 7.67
N ASP A 112 -7.40 2.99 8.14
CA ASP A 112 -6.39 2.00 7.79
C ASP A 112 -6.82 1.34 6.47
N ALA A 113 -6.06 1.51 5.40
CA ALA A 113 -6.45 1.09 4.06
C ALA A 113 -5.29 0.51 3.24
N PRO A 114 -4.58 -0.51 3.73
CA PRO A 114 -3.50 -1.12 2.98
C PRO A 114 -3.99 -1.70 1.65
N VAL A 115 -3.10 -1.64 0.65
CA VAL A 115 -3.44 -1.92 -0.74
C VAL A 115 -2.67 -3.12 -1.31
N SER A 116 -3.24 -3.75 -2.34
CA SER A 116 -2.58 -4.78 -3.15
C SER A 116 -2.95 -4.60 -4.62
N GLY A 117 -2.01 -4.95 -5.53
CA GLY A 117 -2.26 -4.93 -6.98
C GLY A 117 -1.15 -4.30 -7.81
N GLY A 118 -0.11 -3.74 -7.19
CA GLY A 118 1.03 -3.15 -7.88
C GLY A 118 0.70 -1.84 -8.64
N THR A 119 1.65 -1.38 -9.43
CA THR A 119 1.56 -0.09 -10.14
C THR A 119 0.47 -0.07 -11.21
N ILE A 120 0.24 -1.20 -11.89
CA ILE A 120 -0.75 -1.32 -12.96
C ILE A 120 -2.17 -1.15 -12.39
N ARG A 121 -2.52 -1.87 -11.34
CA ARG A 121 -3.84 -1.77 -10.73
C ARG A 121 -4.06 -0.42 -10.03
N ALA A 122 -3.00 0.20 -9.52
CA ALA A 122 -3.05 1.55 -8.98
C ALA A 122 -3.44 2.58 -10.06
N ALA A 123 -2.83 2.50 -11.25
CA ALA A 123 -3.11 3.41 -12.37
C ALA A 123 -4.52 3.20 -12.99
N ASN A 124 -5.09 2.00 -12.83
CA ASN A 124 -6.39 1.63 -13.38
C ASN A 124 -7.55 1.76 -12.39
N GLY A 125 -7.32 2.15 -11.13
CA GLY A 125 -8.36 2.25 -10.12
C GLY A 125 -8.98 0.89 -9.74
N THR A 126 -8.16 -0.16 -9.75
CA THR A 126 -8.59 -1.54 -9.48
C THR A 126 -7.80 -2.21 -8.36
N LEU A 127 -7.21 -1.41 -7.46
CA LEU A 127 -6.51 -1.93 -6.29
C LEU A 127 -7.44 -2.75 -5.41
N THR A 128 -6.94 -3.84 -4.86
CA THR A 128 -7.56 -4.44 -3.70
C THR A 128 -7.22 -3.58 -2.49
N ILE A 129 -8.22 -3.02 -1.83
CA ILE A 129 -8.08 -2.20 -0.62
C ILE A 129 -8.76 -2.91 0.54
N LEU A 130 -8.03 -3.07 1.65
CA LEU A 130 -8.50 -3.71 2.88
C LEU A 130 -8.74 -2.62 3.93
N ALA A 131 -9.88 -1.93 3.82
CA ALA A 131 -10.15 -0.75 4.64
C ALA A 131 -10.74 -1.12 6.00
N SER A 132 -10.25 -0.49 7.07
CA SER A 132 -10.78 -0.63 8.42
C SER A 132 -10.70 0.69 9.20
N GLY A 133 -11.58 0.85 10.18
CA GLY A 133 -11.68 2.06 11.00
C GLY A 133 -13.08 2.28 11.55
N PRO A 134 -13.35 3.42 12.20
CA PRO A 134 -14.69 3.83 12.57
C PRO A 134 -15.60 3.97 11.35
N GLU A 135 -16.89 3.73 11.53
CA GLU A 135 -17.88 3.82 10.43
C GLU A 135 -17.94 5.23 9.84
N SER A 136 -17.83 6.28 10.68
CA SER A 136 -17.75 7.67 10.23
C SER A 136 -16.57 7.91 9.29
N ALA A 137 -15.37 7.42 9.65
CA ALA A 137 -14.15 7.54 8.86
C ALA A 137 -14.26 6.79 7.53
N LEU A 138 -14.77 5.56 7.57
CA LEU A 138 -14.97 4.73 6.37
C LEU A 138 -15.98 5.36 5.40
N SER A 139 -17.08 5.90 5.94
CA SER A 139 -18.10 6.61 5.17
C SER A 139 -17.51 7.89 4.54
N ALA A 140 -16.76 8.68 5.30
CA ALA A 140 -16.11 9.88 4.81
C ALA A 140 -15.08 9.58 3.71
N ALA A 141 -14.27 8.51 3.87
CA ALA A 141 -13.24 8.09 2.90
C ALA A 141 -13.81 7.44 1.63
N ARG A 142 -15.07 7.00 1.65
CA ARG A 142 -15.69 6.17 0.61
C ARG A 142 -15.47 6.67 -0.81
N PRO A 143 -15.64 7.99 -1.14
CA PRO A 143 -15.44 8.47 -2.51
C PRO A 143 -14.04 8.23 -3.04
N VAL A 144 -13.01 8.40 -2.19
CA VAL A 144 -11.61 8.18 -2.58
C VAL A 144 -11.28 6.70 -2.65
N LEU A 145 -11.76 5.90 -1.70
CA LEU A 145 -11.56 4.45 -1.69
C LEU A 145 -12.18 3.78 -2.93
N ASP A 146 -13.42 4.13 -3.27
CA ASP A 146 -14.11 3.60 -4.45
C ASP A 146 -13.40 4.00 -5.76
N ALA A 147 -12.90 5.23 -5.85
CA ALA A 147 -12.14 5.68 -7.01
C ALA A 147 -10.84 4.88 -7.20
N MET A 148 -10.18 4.45 -6.11
CA MET A 148 -8.93 3.70 -6.17
C MET A 148 -9.12 2.18 -6.33
N ALA A 149 -10.22 1.63 -5.82
CA ALA A 149 -10.45 0.18 -5.75
C ALA A 149 -11.52 -0.34 -6.71
N GLY A 150 -12.47 0.49 -7.12
CA GLY A 150 -13.67 0.02 -7.80
C GLY A 150 -14.40 -1.01 -6.93
N LYS A 151 -14.70 -2.16 -7.51
CA LYS A 151 -15.35 -3.29 -6.81
C LYS A 151 -14.42 -4.14 -5.91
N ASN A 152 -13.15 -3.80 -5.79
CA ASN A 152 -12.20 -4.55 -4.97
C ASN A 152 -11.95 -3.88 -3.60
N LEU A 153 -12.87 -3.04 -3.13
CA LEU A 153 -12.86 -2.49 -1.78
C LEU A 153 -13.47 -3.50 -0.81
N HIS A 154 -12.70 -3.87 0.21
CA HIS A 154 -13.13 -4.76 1.29
C HIS A 154 -13.10 -3.99 2.60
N ILE A 155 -14.25 -3.88 3.26
CA ILE A 155 -14.35 -3.31 4.61
C ILE A 155 -14.09 -4.43 5.62
N ILE A 156 -13.02 -4.28 6.40
CA ILE A 156 -12.57 -5.25 7.38
C ILE A 156 -13.11 -4.85 8.77
N PRO A 157 -13.92 -5.69 9.42
CA PRO A 157 -14.37 -5.41 10.78
C PRO A 157 -13.24 -5.48 11.79
N GLY A 158 -13.34 -4.79 12.91
CA GLY A 158 -12.37 -4.84 14.01
C GLY A 158 -11.66 -3.51 14.29
N GLY A 159 -12.07 -2.40 13.64
CA GLY A 159 -11.52 -1.06 13.89
C GLY A 159 -10.16 -0.81 13.26
N LEU A 160 -9.48 0.24 13.71
CA LEU A 160 -8.17 0.64 13.19
C LEU A 160 -7.13 -0.47 13.37
N GLY A 161 -6.36 -0.74 12.30
CA GLY A 161 -5.34 -1.79 12.25
C GLY A 161 -5.86 -3.16 11.80
N ALA A 162 -7.18 -3.38 11.70
CA ALA A 162 -7.72 -4.66 11.23
C ALA A 162 -7.39 -4.93 9.75
N GLY A 163 -7.45 -3.91 8.89
CA GLY A 163 -7.03 -3.99 7.49
C GLY A 163 -5.57 -4.37 7.36
N THR A 164 -4.70 -3.72 8.15
CA THR A 164 -3.26 -4.05 8.20
C THR A 164 -3.02 -5.49 8.66
N LYS A 165 -3.76 -6.00 9.66
CA LYS A 165 -3.66 -7.42 10.08
C LYS A 165 -4.00 -8.37 8.95
N VAL A 166 -5.08 -8.14 8.22
CA VAL A 166 -5.43 -8.93 7.04
C VAL A 166 -4.37 -8.79 5.95
N LYS A 167 -3.83 -7.59 5.74
CA LYS A 167 -2.74 -7.37 4.81
C LYS A 167 -1.48 -8.15 5.19
N MET A 168 -1.17 -8.33 6.46
CA MET A 168 -0.05 -9.18 6.90
C MET A 168 -0.24 -10.64 6.49
N VAL A 169 -1.43 -11.21 6.70
CA VAL A 169 -1.75 -12.57 6.22
C VAL A 169 -1.58 -12.67 4.71
N HIS A 170 -2.09 -11.67 3.97
CA HIS A 170 -1.89 -11.59 2.52
C HIS A 170 -0.39 -11.56 2.15
N GLN A 171 0.46 -10.82 2.89
CA GLN A 171 1.89 -10.73 2.58
C GLN A 171 2.64 -12.02 2.87
N VAL A 172 2.26 -12.83 3.89
CA VAL A 172 2.77 -14.18 4.10
C VAL A 172 2.58 -15.01 2.84
N LEU A 173 1.34 -15.09 2.35
CA LEU A 173 1.03 -15.85 1.13
C LEU A 173 1.77 -15.29 -0.10
N ALA A 174 1.81 -13.98 -0.26
CA ALA A 174 2.49 -13.35 -1.39
C ALA A 174 3.99 -13.65 -1.40
N GLY A 175 4.67 -13.56 -0.25
CA GLY A 175 6.09 -13.84 -0.10
C GLY A 175 6.41 -15.31 -0.40
N ILE A 176 5.65 -16.23 0.21
CA ILE A 176 5.83 -17.67 -0.01
C ILE A 176 5.60 -18.02 -1.49
N HIS A 177 4.52 -17.55 -2.08
CA HIS A 177 4.21 -17.86 -3.49
C HIS A 177 5.26 -17.32 -4.46
N VAL A 178 5.83 -16.13 -4.23
CA VAL A 178 6.90 -15.59 -5.09
C VAL A 178 8.15 -16.45 -4.98
N THR A 179 8.55 -16.82 -3.76
CA THR A 179 9.74 -17.65 -3.52
C THR A 179 9.56 -19.05 -4.11
N MET A 180 8.45 -19.72 -3.81
CA MET A 180 8.15 -21.05 -4.36
C MET A 180 8.10 -21.04 -5.88
N THR A 181 7.55 -19.98 -6.48
CA THR A 181 7.49 -19.85 -7.95
C THR A 181 8.90 -19.80 -8.56
N ALA A 182 9.81 -19.02 -7.97
CA ALA A 182 11.19 -18.92 -8.44
C ALA A 182 11.93 -20.27 -8.29
N GLU A 183 11.81 -20.91 -7.14
CA GLU A 183 12.41 -22.23 -6.87
C GLU A 183 11.88 -23.31 -7.84
N ALA A 184 10.56 -23.36 -8.07
CA ALA A 184 9.95 -24.32 -8.98
C ALA A 184 10.47 -24.15 -10.42
N MET A 185 10.59 -22.91 -10.91
CA MET A 185 11.09 -22.65 -12.26
C MET A 185 12.61 -22.93 -12.36
N GLY A 186 13.38 -22.62 -11.32
CA GLY A 186 14.80 -23.00 -11.22
C GLY A 186 14.98 -24.51 -11.21
N PHE A 187 14.13 -25.24 -10.49
CA PHE A 187 14.15 -26.73 -10.48
C PHE A 187 13.80 -27.31 -11.86
N ALA A 188 12.80 -26.77 -12.55
CA ALA A 188 12.48 -27.17 -13.93
C ALA A 188 13.69 -27.01 -14.87
N ALA A 189 14.40 -25.88 -14.78
CA ALA A 189 15.63 -25.65 -15.56
C ALA A 189 16.74 -26.65 -15.20
N ALA A 190 16.93 -26.95 -13.90
CA ALA A 190 17.92 -27.93 -13.44
C ALA A 190 17.63 -29.36 -13.92
N LEU A 191 16.34 -29.72 -14.13
CA LEU A 191 15.92 -30.96 -14.74
C LEU A 191 16.08 -31.00 -16.27
N GLY A 192 16.53 -29.90 -16.90
CA GLY A 192 16.67 -29.80 -18.36
C GLY A 192 15.34 -29.65 -19.10
N LEU A 193 14.26 -29.30 -18.40
CA LEU A 193 12.95 -29.10 -19.03
C LEU A 193 12.88 -27.73 -19.72
N ASN A 194 12.04 -27.64 -20.76
CA ASN A 194 11.66 -26.36 -21.33
C ASN A 194 10.78 -25.59 -20.32
N THR A 195 11.30 -24.52 -19.75
CA THR A 195 10.61 -23.76 -18.69
C THR A 195 9.32 -23.10 -19.16
N ARG A 196 9.19 -22.78 -20.45
CA ARG A 196 7.96 -22.25 -21.04
C ARG A 196 6.86 -23.30 -21.10
N ASP A 197 7.20 -24.55 -21.49
CA ASP A 197 6.26 -25.65 -21.53
C ASP A 197 5.80 -26.03 -20.10
N VAL A 198 6.71 -26.00 -19.13
CA VAL A 198 6.39 -26.21 -17.72
C VAL A 198 5.41 -25.13 -17.23
N PHE A 199 5.65 -23.85 -17.55
CA PHE A 199 4.75 -22.76 -17.21
C PHE A 199 3.34 -23.00 -17.77
N GLU A 200 3.22 -23.33 -19.06
CA GLU A 200 1.92 -23.54 -19.71
C GLU A 200 1.16 -24.75 -19.14
N ALA A 201 1.87 -25.78 -18.70
CA ALA A 201 1.27 -26.95 -18.06
C ALA A 201 0.78 -26.64 -16.64
N VAL A 202 1.65 -26.06 -15.81
CA VAL A 202 1.34 -25.77 -14.41
C VAL A 202 0.25 -24.70 -14.28
N LYS A 203 0.25 -23.68 -15.14
CA LYS A 203 -0.79 -22.65 -15.17
C LYS A 203 -2.21 -23.19 -15.36
N LYS A 204 -2.36 -24.39 -15.90
CA LYS A 204 -3.64 -25.06 -16.13
C LYS A 204 -3.94 -26.17 -15.12
N SER A 205 -3.11 -26.29 -14.08
CA SER A 205 -3.22 -27.33 -13.06
C SER A 205 -3.66 -26.77 -11.71
N GLU A 206 -3.94 -27.65 -10.76
CA GLU A 206 -4.28 -27.29 -9.38
C GLU A 206 -3.13 -26.61 -8.62
N SER A 207 -1.90 -26.70 -9.11
CA SER A 207 -0.72 -26.05 -8.53
C SER A 207 -0.57 -24.60 -8.98
N GLU A 208 -1.48 -24.06 -9.77
CA GLU A 208 -1.49 -22.68 -10.21
C GLU A 208 -1.73 -21.75 -9.02
N SER A 209 -1.03 -20.61 -9.02
CA SER A 209 -1.34 -19.47 -8.15
C SER A 209 -1.28 -18.18 -8.96
N TRP A 210 -2.00 -17.15 -8.49
CA TRP A 210 -1.93 -15.84 -9.14
C TRP A 210 -0.48 -15.33 -9.26
N MET A 211 0.35 -15.58 -8.25
CA MET A 211 1.77 -15.20 -8.29
C MET A 211 2.54 -15.99 -9.34
N PHE A 212 2.29 -17.27 -9.48
CA PHE A 212 2.89 -18.10 -10.54
C PHE A 212 2.52 -17.55 -11.93
N GLY A 213 1.23 -17.41 -12.21
CA GLY A 213 0.75 -16.89 -13.50
C GLY A 213 1.23 -15.48 -13.84
N ASN A 214 1.46 -14.62 -12.82
CA ASN A 214 1.90 -13.25 -13.00
C ASN A 214 3.42 -13.09 -13.07
N ARG A 215 4.21 -13.85 -12.28
CA ARG A 215 5.65 -13.65 -12.14
C ARG A 215 6.48 -14.46 -13.16
N VAL A 216 6.05 -15.68 -13.48
CA VAL A 216 6.82 -16.53 -14.40
C VAL A 216 7.02 -15.90 -15.79
N PRO A 217 6.04 -15.24 -16.43
CA PRO A 217 6.29 -14.56 -17.70
C PRO A 217 7.47 -13.58 -17.64
N HIS A 218 7.57 -12.78 -16.57
CA HIS A 218 8.68 -11.84 -16.39
C HIS A 218 10.03 -12.55 -16.22
N MET A 219 10.05 -13.73 -15.57
CA MET A 219 11.26 -14.55 -15.42
C MET A 219 11.70 -15.14 -16.76
N LEU A 220 10.76 -15.50 -17.63
CA LEU A 220 11.02 -16.13 -18.92
C LEU A 220 11.42 -15.13 -20.03
N GLU A 221 11.04 -13.86 -19.89
CA GLU A 221 11.19 -12.84 -20.94
C GLU A 221 12.42 -11.92 -20.73
N ASP A 222 13.27 -12.22 -19.75
CA ASP A 222 14.39 -11.34 -19.33
C ASP A 222 13.95 -9.87 -19.15
N ASP A 223 12.69 -9.69 -18.70
CA ASP A 223 12.11 -8.37 -18.46
C ASP A 223 12.75 -7.74 -17.21
N LYS A 224 13.54 -6.70 -17.42
CA LYS A 224 14.21 -5.95 -16.34
C LYS A 224 13.36 -4.84 -15.75
N THR A 225 12.09 -4.74 -16.14
CA THR A 225 11.16 -3.73 -15.62
C THR A 225 10.84 -4.01 -14.15
N VAL A 226 11.07 -3.03 -13.29
CA VAL A 226 10.76 -3.14 -11.86
C VAL A 226 9.28 -2.81 -11.62
N TYR A 227 8.43 -3.81 -11.64
CA TYR A 227 7.00 -3.67 -11.30
C TYR A 227 6.77 -3.57 -9.78
N SER A 228 7.62 -4.22 -9.00
CA SER A 228 7.65 -4.17 -7.54
C SER A 228 9.08 -4.47 -7.09
N ALA A 229 9.67 -3.56 -6.33
CA ALA A 229 11.02 -3.77 -5.83
C ALA A 229 11.04 -4.94 -4.83
N LEU A 230 11.98 -5.87 -4.98
CA LEU A 230 12.10 -7.06 -4.14
C LEU A 230 12.29 -6.72 -2.65
N ASN A 231 13.00 -5.64 -2.37
CA ASN A 231 13.23 -5.16 -1.00
C ASN A 231 11.93 -4.78 -0.27
N ILE A 232 10.86 -4.44 -0.96
CA ILE A 232 9.53 -4.21 -0.34
C ILE A 232 8.98 -5.53 0.23
N ILE A 233 9.11 -6.64 -0.52
CA ILE A 233 8.68 -7.96 -0.04
C ILE A 233 9.55 -8.40 1.13
N VAL A 234 10.86 -8.21 1.05
CA VAL A 234 11.80 -8.53 2.14
C VAL A 234 11.46 -7.74 3.40
N LYS A 235 11.24 -6.43 3.29
CA LYS A 235 10.79 -5.59 4.41
C LYS A 235 9.50 -6.13 5.05
N ASP A 236 8.52 -6.49 4.23
CA ASP A 236 7.24 -7.00 4.74
C ASP A 236 7.43 -8.34 5.47
N MET A 237 8.29 -9.23 4.96
CA MET A 237 8.61 -10.50 5.62
C MET A 237 9.34 -10.30 6.95
N VAL A 238 10.29 -9.35 7.04
CA VAL A 238 10.93 -9.00 8.31
C VAL A 238 9.90 -8.49 9.33
N SER A 239 9.04 -7.56 8.93
CA SER A 239 7.97 -7.07 9.82
C SER A 239 7.02 -8.17 10.29
N LEU A 240 6.74 -9.17 9.44
CA LEU A 240 5.94 -10.34 9.81
C LEU A 240 6.62 -11.21 10.86
N LEU A 241 7.92 -11.45 10.72
CA LEU A 241 8.71 -12.22 11.69
C LEU A 241 8.75 -11.51 13.04
N GLU A 242 8.99 -10.20 13.06
CA GLU A 242 8.98 -9.39 14.29
C GLU A 242 7.64 -9.49 15.04
N VAL A 243 6.52 -9.41 14.35
CA VAL A 243 5.18 -9.55 14.95
C VAL A 243 4.94 -10.97 15.44
N TRP A 244 5.38 -11.99 14.70
CA TRP A 244 5.25 -13.40 15.10
C TRP A 244 6.07 -13.70 16.36
N GLU A 245 7.33 -13.29 16.39
CA GLU A 245 8.23 -13.49 17.55
C GLU A 245 7.78 -12.69 18.78
N GLY A 246 7.24 -11.49 18.59
CA GLY A 246 6.68 -10.68 19.69
C GLY A 246 5.52 -11.37 20.40
N ARG A 247 4.64 -12.05 19.67
CA ARG A 247 3.52 -12.81 20.25
C ARG A 247 3.91 -14.11 20.91
N GLY A 248 4.99 -14.75 20.45
CA GLY A 248 5.49 -15.98 21.05
C GLY A 248 6.12 -15.78 22.44
N LYS A 249 6.34 -14.56 22.90
CA LYS A 249 6.90 -14.25 24.23
C LYS A 249 5.84 -14.06 25.30
N ASP A 250 4.61 -13.79 24.92
CA ASP A 250 3.51 -13.52 25.86
C ASP A 250 2.63 -14.76 26.14
N GLU A 251 2.88 -15.89 25.44
CA GLU A 251 2.12 -17.14 25.57
C GLU A 251 2.94 -18.33 26.12
N CYS A 252 4.17 -18.10 26.64
CA CYS A 252 5.01 -19.12 27.29
C CYS A 252 5.16 -18.88 28.80
#